data_21bcce05aa0ba776a3c037a9b39e16e0
#
_entry.id   21bcce05aa0ba776a3c037a9b39e16e0
#
_cell.length_a   1.000
_cell.length_b   1.000
_cell.length_c   1.000
_cell.angle_alpha   90.00
_cell.angle_beta   90.00
_cell.angle_gamma   90.00
#
_symmetry.space_group_name_H-M   'P 1'
#
loop_
_entity.id
_entity.type
_entity.pdbx_description
1 polymer ?
#
loop_
_entity_poly.entity_id
_entity_poly.type
_entity_poly.pdbx_seq_one_letter_code
_entity_poly.pdbx_strand_id
1 'polypeptide(L)'
;MNIDLSGKTAIVTGSAAGIGLAIAKGLAASGARVVVNGRDQDSVDKAVAKLRAALPAAKLEGVAADAGSAEGCASLAAALPGADILVNNAGIYELKDFFAIADADWQRVFEINVLSGIRLSRALMSGMLKRSWGRIVFISSESGIHIPPEMIHYGMTKTAQLAISRGLAELTAGTGVTVNAVLPGPTRTEGVEDLMETLAAKEGVSVDQMAARFVTQSRPTSLLQRLASPEEVANMVVYTCSKEGSATNGAALRVEGGILRGVG
;
A
#
# COMPACT_ATOMS: atom_id res chain seq x y z
N MET A 1 4.87 0.43 -22.38
CA MET A 1 6.06 0.18 -21.55
C MET A 1 6.02 -1.28 -21.14
N ASN A 2 7.09 -2.02 -21.32
CA ASN A 2 7.18 -3.41 -20.87
C ASN A 2 8.10 -3.46 -19.65
N ILE A 3 7.52 -3.61 -18.46
CA ILE A 3 8.27 -3.66 -17.19
C ILE A 3 8.67 -5.12 -16.94
N ASP A 4 9.97 -5.34 -16.76
CA ASP A 4 10.54 -6.64 -16.43
C ASP A 4 11.20 -6.60 -15.04
N LEU A 5 10.67 -7.39 -14.11
CA LEU A 5 11.17 -7.60 -12.76
C LEU A 5 11.70 -9.03 -12.56
N SER A 6 12.02 -9.72 -13.65
CA SER A 6 12.60 -11.07 -13.58
C SER A 6 13.87 -11.09 -12.74
N GLY A 7 14.00 -12.09 -11.87
CA GLY A 7 15.11 -12.19 -10.91
C GLY A 7 14.99 -11.30 -9.68
N LYS A 8 13.97 -10.45 -9.58
CA LYS A 8 13.70 -9.64 -8.39
C LYS A 8 12.77 -10.35 -7.41
N THR A 9 12.93 -10.01 -6.14
CA THR A 9 12.16 -10.57 -5.05
C THR A 9 11.45 -9.46 -4.28
N ALA A 10 10.15 -9.64 -4.01
CA ALA A 10 9.31 -8.62 -3.41
C ALA A 10 8.57 -9.14 -2.16
N ILE A 11 8.47 -8.30 -1.13
CA ILE A 11 7.54 -8.46 -0.02
C ILE A 11 6.48 -7.38 -0.14
N VAL A 12 5.20 -7.77 -0.10
CA VAL A 12 4.06 -6.84 -0.04
C VAL A 12 3.29 -7.13 1.24
N THR A 13 3.33 -6.19 2.19
CA THR A 13 2.61 -6.37 3.45
C THR A 13 1.11 -6.13 3.28
N GLY A 14 0.27 -6.91 3.99
CA GLY A 14 -1.19 -6.80 3.88
C GLY A 14 -1.70 -7.07 2.47
N SER A 15 -1.14 -8.06 1.77
CA SER A 15 -1.43 -8.36 0.36
C SER A 15 -2.39 -9.53 0.14
N ALA A 16 -3.08 -9.96 1.19
CA ALA A 16 -4.12 -10.99 1.06
C ALA A 16 -5.42 -10.46 0.40
N ALA A 17 -5.62 -9.14 0.32
CA ALA A 17 -6.80 -8.50 -0.27
C ALA A 17 -6.49 -7.10 -0.81
N GLY A 18 -7.46 -6.49 -1.48
CA GLY A 18 -7.50 -5.09 -1.85
C GLY A 18 -6.30 -4.60 -2.67
N ILE A 19 -5.82 -3.40 -2.33
CA ILE A 19 -4.67 -2.75 -3.02
C ILE A 19 -3.42 -3.64 -2.95
N GLY A 20 -3.14 -4.24 -1.79
CA GLY A 20 -1.97 -5.10 -1.60
C GLY A 20 -1.98 -6.32 -2.52
N LEU A 21 -3.14 -6.96 -2.69
CA LEU A 21 -3.31 -8.10 -3.60
C LEU A 21 -3.10 -7.69 -5.07
N ALA A 22 -3.62 -6.55 -5.48
CA ALA A 22 -3.41 -6.02 -6.82
C ALA A 22 -1.93 -5.67 -7.07
N ILE A 23 -1.23 -5.11 -6.09
CA ILE A 23 0.21 -4.84 -6.16
C ILE A 23 0.99 -6.16 -6.29
N ALA A 24 0.69 -7.16 -5.45
CA ALA A 24 1.33 -8.47 -5.51
C ALA A 24 1.13 -9.13 -6.90
N LYS A 25 -0.10 -9.04 -7.45
CA LYS A 25 -0.42 -9.49 -8.81
C LYS A 25 0.40 -8.76 -9.88
N GLY A 26 0.47 -7.43 -9.81
CA GLY A 26 1.20 -6.63 -10.79
C GLY A 26 2.71 -6.91 -10.78
N LEU A 27 3.34 -7.02 -9.59
CA LEU A 27 4.75 -7.37 -9.45
C LEU A 27 5.03 -8.80 -9.96
N ALA A 28 4.17 -9.76 -9.63
CA ALA A 28 4.29 -11.13 -10.10
C ALA A 28 4.10 -11.26 -11.62
N ALA A 29 3.14 -10.54 -12.20
CA ALA A 29 2.93 -10.48 -13.65
C ALA A 29 4.11 -9.86 -14.39
N SER A 30 4.87 -8.98 -13.72
CA SER A 30 6.12 -8.41 -14.23
C SER A 30 7.35 -9.31 -13.98
N GLY A 31 7.19 -10.55 -13.49
CA GLY A 31 8.25 -11.55 -13.34
C GLY A 31 8.93 -11.62 -11.98
N ALA A 32 8.53 -10.80 -11.00
CA ALA A 32 9.09 -10.89 -9.66
C ALA A 32 8.62 -12.17 -8.92
N ARG A 33 9.48 -12.69 -8.03
CA ARG A 33 9.05 -13.60 -6.95
C ARG A 33 8.41 -12.75 -5.85
N VAL A 34 7.18 -13.06 -5.46
CA VAL A 34 6.42 -12.23 -4.51
C VAL A 34 6.05 -13.03 -3.26
N VAL A 35 6.37 -12.46 -2.10
CA VAL A 35 5.85 -12.89 -0.80
C VAL A 35 4.53 -12.15 -0.56
N VAL A 36 3.44 -12.92 -0.49
CA VAL A 36 2.09 -12.47 -0.13
C VAL A 36 1.94 -12.58 1.38
N ASN A 37 1.54 -11.51 2.03
CA ASN A 37 1.40 -11.44 3.48
C ASN A 37 -0.04 -11.14 3.91
N GLY A 38 -0.49 -11.82 4.92
CA GLY A 38 -1.71 -11.60 5.69
C GLY A 38 -1.51 -11.98 7.14
N ARG A 39 -2.47 -11.67 8.00
CA ARG A 39 -2.38 -11.98 9.44
C ARG A 39 -2.60 -13.46 9.76
N ASP A 40 -3.42 -14.13 8.96
CA ASP A 40 -3.77 -15.53 9.14
C ASP A 40 -3.48 -16.35 7.89
N GLN A 41 -3.23 -17.65 8.08
CA GLN A 41 -2.83 -18.57 7.01
C GLN A 41 -3.92 -18.76 5.97
N ASP A 42 -5.17 -18.81 6.39
CA ASP A 42 -6.35 -19.03 5.51
C ASP A 42 -6.48 -17.92 4.46
N SER A 43 -6.39 -16.66 4.88
CA SER A 43 -6.46 -15.51 3.97
C SER A 43 -5.27 -15.48 3.00
N VAL A 44 -4.08 -15.83 3.48
CA VAL A 44 -2.87 -15.92 2.66
C VAL A 44 -2.98 -17.03 1.62
N ASP A 45 -3.43 -18.22 2.01
CA ASP A 45 -3.58 -19.35 1.09
C ASP A 45 -4.61 -19.08 0.01
N LYS A 46 -5.76 -18.47 0.36
CA LYS A 46 -6.77 -18.03 -0.59
C LYS A 46 -6.21 -17.01 -1.60
N ALA A 47 -5.46 -16.02 -1.11
CA ALA A 47 -4.85 -15.01 -1.97
C ALA A 47 -3.81 -15.62 -2.93
N VAL A 48 -2.94 -16.49 -2.44
CA VAL A 48 -1.94 -17.19 -3.25
C VAL A 48 -2.63 -18.08 -4.30
N ALA A 49 -3.68 -18.80 -3.92
CA ALA A 49 -4.45 -19.61 -4.86
C ALA A 49 -5.11 -18.77 -5.96
N LYS A 50 -5.74 -17.64 -5.59
CA LYS A 50 -6.33 -16.66 -6.53
C LYS A 50 -5.27 -16.12 -7.52
N LEU A 51 -4.09 -15.77 -7.01
CA LEU A 51 -3.00 -15.27 -7.85
C LEU A 51 -2.44 -16.35 -8.78
N ARG A 52 -2.25 -17.58 -8.30
CA ARG A 52 -1.79 -18.72 -9.13
C ARG A 52 -2.78 -19.08 -10.23
N ALA A 53 -4.08 -19.01 -9.95
CA ALA A 53 -5.11 -19.23 -10.98
C ALA A 53 -5.04 -18.19 -12.10
N ALA A 54 -4.76 -16.91 -11.75
CA ALA A 54 -4.62 -15.82 -12.71
C ALA A 54 -3.24 -15.80 -13.42
N LEU A 55 -2.18 -16.27 -12.75
CA LEU A 55 -0.79 -16.22 -13.20
C LEU A 55 -0.10 -17.55 -12.90
N PRO A 56 -0.35 -18.63 -13.68
CA PRO A 56 0.15 -19.98 -13.38
C PRO A 56 1.67 -20.09 -13.27
N ALA A 57 2.42 -19.25 -14.00
CA ALA A 57 3.89 -19.24 -13.99
C ALA A 57 4.50 -18.36 -12.89
N ALA A 58 3.68 -17.65 -12.10
CA ALA A 58 4.16 -16.72 -11.09
C ALA A 58 4.84 -17.45 -9.92
N LYS A 59 5.96 -16.87 -9.44
CA LYS A 59 6.68 -17.36 -8.27
C LYS A 59 6.12 -16.70 -7.02
N LEU A 60 5.20 -17.37 -6.34
CA LEU A 60 4.45 -16.86 -5.19
C LEU A 60 4.73 -17.70 -3.95
N GLU A 61 4.90 -17.02 -2.83
CA GLU A 61 5.03 -17.59 -1.50
C GLU A 61 4.09 -16.87 -0.54
N GLY A 62 3.40 -17.61 0.34
CA GLY A 62 2.53 -17.04 1.35
C GLY A 62 3.21 -17.02 2.72
N VAL A 63 3.13 -15.91 3.44
CA VAL A 63 3.64 -15.80 4.82
C VAL A 63 2.57 -15.17 5.71
N ALA A 64 2.02 -15.97 6.60
CA ALA A 64 1.12 -15.50 7.64
C ALA A 64 1.93 -14.87 8.78
N ALA A 65 1.82 -13.57 8.93
CA ALA A 65 2.47 -12.80 9.99
C ALA A 65 1.74 -11.47 10.19
N ASP A 66 1.57 -11.06 11.44
CA ASP A 66 1.00 -9.75 11.75
C ASP A 66 2.06 -8.65 11.56
N ALA A 67 2.03 -8.00 10.40
CA ALA A 67 2.92 -6.88 10.11
C ALA A 67 2.76 -5.69 11.08
N GLY A 68 1.67 -5.63 11.84
CA GLY A 68 1.47 -4.64 12.91
C GLY A 68 2.28 -4.92 14.18
N SER A 69 2.90 -6.09 14.34
CA SER A 69 3.72 -6.44 15.49
C SER A 69 5.22 -6.47 15.16
N ALA A 70 6.07 -6.34 16.19
CA ALA A 70 7.51 -6.45 16.03
C ALA A 70 7.93 -7.86 15.60
N GLU A 71 7.32 -8.88 16.19
CA GLU A 71 7.55 -10.29 15.92
C GLU A 71 7.14 -10.66 14.49
N GLY A 72 5.97 -10.19 14.05
CA GLY A 72 5.50 -10.43 12.68
C GLY A 72 6.37 -9.73 11.63
N CYS A 73 6.85 -8.52 11.89
CA CYS A 73 7.83 -7.85 11.04
C CYS A 73 9.16 -8.63 10.96
N ALA A 74 9.65 -9.16 12.09
CA ALA A 74 10.87 -9.97 12.12
C ALA A 74 10.69 -11.27 11.31
N SER A 75 9.54 -11.94 11.44
CA SER A 75 9.20 -13.14 10.66
C SER A 75 9.15 -12.87 9.17
N LEU A 76 8.53 -11.75 8.76
CA LEU A 76 8.49 -11.34 7.33
C LEU A 76 9.88 -11.03 6.78
N ALA A 77 10.70 -10.31 7.53
CA ALA A 77 12.07 -10.00 7.11
C ALA A 77 12.93 -11.27 7.00
N ALA A 78 12.73 -12.24 7.90
CA ALA A 78 13.42 -13.52 7.89
C ALA A 78 12.98 -14.44 6.73
N ALA A 79 11.71 -14.36 6.32
CA ALA A 79 11.21 -15.16 5.19
C ALA A 79 11.89 -14.78 3.86
N LEU A 80 12.31 -13.53 3.68
CA LEU A 80 13.00 -13.07 2.48
C LEU A 80 14.09 -12.03 2.79
N PRO A 81 15.20 -12.43 3.45
CA PRO A 81 16.23 -11.49 3.92
C PRO A 81 16.96 -10.77 2.77
N GLY A 82 16.89 -11.33 1.57
CA GLY A 82 17.46 -10.75 0.35
C GLY A 82 16.46 -9.96 -0.50
N ALA A 83 15.30 -9.56 0.06
CA ALA A 83 14.28 -8.83 -0.71
C ALA A 83 14.87 -7.63 -1.44
N ASP A 84 14.52 -7.53 -2.71
CA ASP A 84 14.86 -6.40 -3.59
C ASP A 84 13.82 -5.29 -3.51
N ILE A 85 12.57 -5.67 -3.30
CA ILE A 85 11.41 -4.77 -3.27
C ILE A 85 10.66 -4.97 -1.95
N LEU A 86 10.39 -3.87 -1.26
CA LEU A 86 9.52 -3.83 -0.08
C LEU A 86 8.37 -2.86 -0.36
N VAL A 87 7.14 -3.36 -0.31
CA VAL A 87 5.93 -2.54 -0.34
C VAL A 87 5.28 -2.55 1.04
N ASN A 88 5.41 -1.46 1.76
CA ASN A 88 4.78 -1.20 3.05
C ASN A 88 3.31 -0.79 2.80
N ASN A 89 2.43 -1.77 2.61
CA ASN A 89 1.02 -1.57 2.33
C ASN A 89 0.12 -1.86 3.53
N ALA A 90 0.56 -2.67 4.50
CA ALA A 90 -0.23 -2.95 5.70
C ALA A 90 -0.70 -1.65 6.37
N GLY A 91 -1.97 -1.60 6.71
CA GLY A 91 -2.56 -0.44 7.37
C GLY A 91 -4.02 -0.68 7.73
N ILE A 92 -4.47 0.07 8.73
CA ILE A 92 -5.86 0.11 9.17
C ILE A 92 -6.36 1.56 9.16
N TYR A 93 -7.67 1.72 9.03
CA TYR A 93 -8.36 2.98 9.18
C TYR A 93 -9.67 2.78 9.93
N GLU A 94 -10.13 3.81 10.58
CA GLU A 94 -11.41 3.84 11.26
C GLU A 94 -11.98 5.26 11.18
N LEU A 95 -13.27 5.38 10.93
CA LEU A 95 -14.00 6.64 11.05
C LEU A 95 -14.36 6.84 12.52
N LYS A 96 -13.87 7.92 13.15
CA LYS A 96 -14.10 8.18 14.56
C LYS A 96 -14.04 9.66 14.88
N ASP A 97 -15.02 10.13 15.64
CA ASP A 97 -15.01 11.50 16.17
C ASP A 97 -13.77 11.73 17.01
N PHE A 98 -13.11 12.89 16.83
CA PHE A 98 -11.86 13.22 17.51
C PHE A 98 -11.93 13.07 19.03
N PHE A 99 -13.03 13.52 19.63
CA PHE A 99 -13.20 13.47 21.10
C PHE A 99 -13.48 12.05 21.62
N ALA A 100 -13.79 11.11 20.74
CA ALA A 100 -14.01 9.71 21.06
C ALA A 100 -12.78 8.82 20.81
N ILE A 101 -11.69 9.35 20.21
CA ILE A 101 -10.46 8.59 19.95
C ILE A 101 -9.67 8.44 21.25
N ALA A 102 -9.60 7.22 21.78
CA ALA A 102 -8.79 6.93 22.96
C ALA A 102 -7.29 6.86 22.61
N ASP A 103 -6.41 7.09 23.59
CA ASP A 103 -4.95 6.97 23.40
C ASP A 103 -4.54 5.61 22.84
N ALA A 104 -5.23 4.53 23.22
CA ALA A 104 -5.00 3.19 22.68
C ALA A 104 -5.28 3.09 21.17
N ASP A 105 -6.27 3.83 20.65
CA ASP A 105 -6.56 3.87 19.21
C ASP A 105 -5.42 4.58 18.46
N TRP A 106 -4.92 5.71 18.98
CA TRP A 106 -3.75 6.40 18.43
C TRP A 106 -2.53 5.49 18.38
N GLN A 107 -2.24 4.79 19.47
CA GLN A 107 -1.11 3.87 19.56
C GLN A 107 -1.26 2.72 18.55
N ARG A 108 -2.45 2.11 18.48
CA ARG A 108 -2.74 0.99 17.57
C ARG A 108 -2.58 1.38 16.10
N VAL A 109 -3.14 2.52 15.70
CA VAL A 109 -3.02 2.97 14.29
C VAL A 109 -1.57 3.32 13.97
N PHE A 110 -0.84 3.96 14.89
CA PHE A 110 0.58 4.27 14.70
C PHE A 110 1.44 3.00 14.62
N GLU A 111 1.22 2.03 15.49
CA GLU A 111 1.94 0.76 15.49
C GLU A 111 1.81 0.04 14.15
N ILE A 112 0.57 -0.11 13.66
CA ILE A 112 0.29 -0.86 12.45
C ILE A 112 0.69 -0.07 11.19
N ASN A 113 0.34 1.20 11.09
CA ASN A 113 0.53 1.97 9.86
C ASN A 113 1.94 2.54 9.70
N VAL A 114 2.64 2.78 10.81
CA VAL A 114 3.92 3.51 10.80
C VAL A 114 5.07 2.62 11.21
N LEU A 115 5.02 2.03 12.42
CA LEU A 115 6.13 1.24 12.95
C LEU A 115 6.38 -0.03 12.14
N SER A 116 5.36 -0.64 11.56
CA SER A 116 5.50 -1.77 10.64
C SER A 116 6.49 -1.46 9.50
N GLY A 117 6.25 -0.36 8.79
CA GLY A 117 7.09 0.07 7.66
C GLY A 117 8.50 0.48 8.10
N ILE A 118 8.65 1.11 9.27
CA ILE A 118 9.96 1.43 9.85
C ILE A 118 10.75 0.16 10.14
N ARG A 119 10.14 -0.84 10.79
CA ARG A 119 10.80 -2.11 11.16
C ARG A 119 11.27 -2.86 9.93
N LEU A 120 10.40 -3.05 8.95
CA LEU A 120 10.73 -3.77 7.73
C LEU A 120 11.77 -3.02 6.87
N SER A 121 11.63 -1.69 6.74
CA SER A 121 12.63 -0.90 6.02
C SER A 121 14.01 -0.97 6.70
N ARG A 122 14.07 -0.89 8.03
CA ARG A 122 15.31 -1.04 8.79
C ARG A 122 15.95 -2.41 8.59
N ALA A 123 15.15 -3.48 8.57
CA ALA A 123 15.65 -4.84 8.41
C ALA A 123 16.20 -5.11 7.01
N LEU A 124 15.59 -4.56 5.96
CA LEU A 124 15.90 -4.94 4.57
C LEU A 124 16.81 -3.93 3.84
N MET A 125 16.71 -2.64 4.16
CA MET A 125 17.38 -1.56 3.44
C MET A 125 18.91 -1.68 3.44
N SER A 126 19.52 -2.13 4.55
CA SER A 126 20.97 -2.30 4.63
C SER A 126 21.49 -3.29 3.58
N GLY A 127 20.75 -4.37 3.32
CA GLY A 127 21.06 -5.33 2.26
C GLY A 127 20.90 -4.72 0.85
N MET A 128 19.86 -3.93 0.65
CA MET A 128 19.62 -3.22 -0.62
C MET A 128 20.77 -2.23 -0.91
N LEU A 129 21.19 -1.44 0.07
CA LEU A 129 22.30 -0.50 -0.06
C LEU A 129 23.62 -1.20 -0.41
N LYS A 130 23.94 -2.33 0.24
CA LYS A 130 25.14 -3.13 -0.06
C LYS A 130 25.15 -3.66 -1.49
N ARG A 131 23.99 -4.00 -2.06
CA ARG A 131 23.84 -4.45 -3.45
C ARG A 131 23.69 -3.33 -4.44
N SER A 132 23.63 -2.07 -3.98
CA SER A 132 23.32 -0.88 -4.79
C SER A 132 22.04 -1.04 -5.65
N TRP A 133 21.06 -1.79 -5.15
CA TRP A 133 19.76 -1.95 -5.78
C TRP A 133 18.69 -2.26 -4.74
N GLY A 134 17.60 -1.55 -4.79
CA GLY A 134 16.44 -1.76 -3.94
C GLY A 134 15.30 -0.80 -4.25
N ARG A 135 14.08 -1.21 -3.89
CA ARG A 135 12.87 -0.41 -4.01
C ARG A 135 12.07 -0.50 -2.73
N ILE A 136 11.84 0.61 -2.07
CA ILE A 136 10.97 0.69 -0.90
C ILE A 136 9.82 1.64 -1.25
N VAL A 137 8.59 1.15 -1.12
CA VAL A 137 7.38 1.93 -1.39
C VAL A 137 6.48 1.90 -0.16
N PHE A 138 6.07 3.08 0.30
CA PHE A 138 5.04 3.23 1.31
C PHE A 138 3.69 3.53 0.64
N ILE A 139 2.67 2.74 0.95
CA ILE A 139 1.30 3.04 0.52
C ILE A 139 0.69 3.98 1.56
N SER A 140 0.85 5.28 1.28
CA SER A 140 0.25 6.34 2.09
C SER A 140 -1.22 6.53 1.71
N SER A 141 -1.66 7.77 1.52
CA SER A 141 -3.02 8.16 1.11
C SER A 141 -3.03 9.64 0.75
N GLU A 142 -4.03 10.10 -0.01
CA GLU A 142 -4.35 11.52 -0.11
C GLU A 142 -4.63 12.13 1.27
N SER A 143 -5.16 11.32 2.20
CA SER A 143 -5.40 11.68 3.60
C SER A 143 -4.13 12.00 4.39
N GLY A 144 -2.95 11.71 3.87
CA GLY A 144 -1.68 12.15 4.43
C GLY A 144 -1.33 13.61 4.12
N ILE A 145 -2.04 14.24 3.19
CA ILE A 145 -1.90 15.66 2.81
C ILE A 145 -3.19 16.43 3.11
N HIS A 146 -4.33 15.89 2.74
CA HIS A 146 -5.66 16.43 3.05
C HIS A 146 -6.32 15.56 4.13
N ILE A 147 -6.05 15.88 5.39
CA ILE A 147 -6.47 15.06 6.53
C ILE A 147 -7.97 15.22 6.77
N PRO A 148 -8.78 14.15 6.65
CA PRO A 148 -10.21 14.23 6.89
C PRO A 148 -10.48 14.37 8.40
N PRO A 149 -11.41 15.26 8.80
CA PRO A 149 -11.71 15.47 10.22
C PRO A 149 -12.28 14.24 10.93
N GLU A 150 -12.94 13.35 10.17
CA GLU A 150 -13.48 12.09 10.66
C GLU A 150 -12.44 10.95 10.80
N MET A 151 -11.18 11.20 10.41
CA MET A 151 -10.08 10.21 10.45
C MET A 151 -8.73 10.85 10.81
N ILE A 152 -8.68 11.77 11.75
CA ILE A 152 -7.46 12.54 12.07
C ILE A 152 -6.29 11.62 12.44
N HIS A 153 -6.53 10.60 13.27
CA HIS A 153 -5.50 9.63 13.68
C HIS A 153 -4.95 8.81 12.52
N TYR A 154 -5.80 8.45 11.56
CA TYR A 154 -5.36 7.81 10.32
C TYR A 154 -4.53 8.76 9.46
N GLY A 155 -5.05 9.97 9.19
CA GLY A 155 -4.36 10.99 8.39
C GLY A 155 -2.97 11.30 8.95
N MET A 156 -2.84 11.45 10.27
CA MET A 156 -1.54 11.61 10.95
C MET A 156 -0.57 10.49 10.59
N THR A 157 -1.01 9.22 10.61
CA THR A 157 -0.12 8.10 10.26
C THR A 157 0.29 8.12 8.79
N LYS A 158 -0.60 8.55 7.90
CA LYS A 158 -0.31 8.66 6.46
C LYS A 158 0.65 9.81 6.16
N THR A 159 0.56 10.92 6.90
CA THR A 159 1.56 11.99 6.87
C THR A 159 2.92 11.51 7.39
N ALA A 160 2.93 10.75 8.49
CA ALA A 160 4.16 10.17 9.04
C ALA A 160 4.87 9.26 8.02
N GLN A 161 4.13 8.47 7.24
CA GLN A 161 4.70 7.65 6.16
C GLN A 161 5.38 8.49 5.08
N LEU A 162 4.85 9.68 4.73
CA LEU A 162 5.49 10.60 3.78
C LEU A 162 6.82 11.12 4.33
N ALA A 163 6.85 11.54 5.60
CA ALA A 163 8.06 12.03 6.26
C ALA A 163 9.14 10.95 6.33
N ILE A 164 8.75 9.71 6.72
CA ILE A 164 9.67 8.57 6.81
C ILE A 164 10.21 8.19 5.43
N SER A 165 9.34 8.07 4.44
CA SER A 165 9.73 7.76 3.06
C SER A 165 10.76 8.78 2.54
N ARG A 166 10.49 10.07 2.72
CA ARG A 166 11.41 11.15 2.32
C ARG A 166 12.74 11.08 3.07
N GLY A 167 12.70 10.89 4.38
CA GLY A 167 13.92 10.77 5.21
C GLY A 167 14.77 9.55 4.85
N LEU A 168 14.14 8.39 4.58
CA LEU A 168 14.87 7.20 4.13
C LEU A 168 15.49 7.38 2.74
N ALA A 169 14.85 8.13 1.84
CA ALA A 169 15.40 8.42 0.53
C ALA A 169 16.73 9.18 0.61
N GLU A 170 16.92 10.08 1.59
CA GLU A 170 18.20 10.78 1.79
C GLU A 170 19.37 9.80 2.06
N LEU A 171 19.09 8.67 2.70
CA LEU A 171 20.11 7.64 2.99
C LEU A 171 20.53 6.86 1.74
N THR A 172 19.84 7.03 0.61
CA THR A 172 20.11 6.29 -0.63
C THR A 172 20.98 7.07 -1.63
N ALA A 173 21.42 8.27 -1.28
CA ALA A 173 22.20 9.12 -2.17
C ALA A 173 23.42 8.39 -2.75
N GLY A 174 23.61 8.48 -4.07
CA GLY A 174 24.72 7.83 -4.80
C GLY A 174 24.57 6.32 -4.98
N THR A 175 23.41 5.73 -4.64
CA THR A 175 23.13 4.30 -4.83
C THR A 175 22.05 4.05 -5.88
N GLY A 176 21.79 2.78 -6.21
CA GLY A 176 20.66 2.37 -7.06
C GLY A 176 19.38 2.07 -6.27
N VAL A 177 19.30 2.44 -4.98
CA VAL A 177 18.12 2.24 -4.13
C VAL A 177 17.21 3.46 -4.21
N THR A 178 15.90 3.26 -4.29
CA THR A 178 14.90 4.34 -4.20
C THR A 178 13.87 4.07 -3.12
N VAL A 179 13.41 5.13 -2.47
CA VAL A 179 12.32 5.10 -1.48
C VAL A 179 11.28 6.14 -1.85
N ASN A 180 10.05 5.70 -2.07
CA ASN A 180 8.95 6.57 -2.47
C ASN A 180 7.67 6.27 -1.68
N ALA A 181 6.73 7.19 -1.69
CA ALA A 181 5.38 6.98 -1.24
C ALA A 181 4.41 7.04 -2.42
N VAL A 182 3.40 6.17 -2.43
CA VAL A 182 2.25 6.23 -3.34
C VAL A 182 1.03 6.64 -2.51
N LEU A 183 0.25 7.58 -3.03
CA LEU A 183 -0.90 8.18 -2.35
C LEU A 183 -2.19 7.82 -3.09
N PRO A 184 -2.82 6.68 -2.76
CA PRO A 184 -4.14 6.38 -3.29
C PRO A 184 -5.20 7.35 -2.79
N GLY A 185 -6.21 7.61 -3.62
CA GLY A 185 -7.50 8.12 -3.21
C GLY A 185 -8.47 6.99 -2.84
N PRO A 186 -9.77 7.26 -2.71
CA PRO A 186 -10.78 6.24 -2.51
C PRO A 186 -10.71 5.17 -3.60
N THR A 187 -10.49 3.93 -3.18
CA THR A 187 -10.21 2.80 -4.08
C THR A 187 -11.22 1.69 -3.85
N ARG A 188 -11.73 1.08 -4.93
CA ARG A 188 -12.72 0.00 -4.94
C ARG A 188 -12.08 -1.32 -4.50
N THR A 189 -11.88 -1.48 -3.19
CA THR A 189 -11.44 -2.73 -2.59
C THR A 189 -12.64 -3.56 -2.16
N GLU A 190 -12.45 -4.86 -1.86
CA GLU A 190 -13.53 -5.74 -1.42
C GLU A 190 -14.33 -5.11 -0.25
N GLY A 191 -13.66 -4.59 0.78
CA GLY A 191 -14.33 -3.97 1.92
C GLY A 191 -15.07 -2.66 1.58
N VAL A 192 -14.61 -1.90 0.58
CA VAL A 192 -15.33 -0.73 0.09
C VAL A 192 -16.53 -1.15 -0.76
N GLU A 193 -16.40 -2.20 -1.56
CA GLU A 193 -17.51 -2.75 -2.37
C GLU A 193 -18.65 -3.23 -1.46
N ASP A 194 -18.35 -4.04 -0.44
CA ASP A 194 -19.31 -4.52 0.55
C ASP A 194 -20.06 -3.35 1.23
N LEU A 195 -19.34 -2.27 1.54
CA LEU A 195 -19.94 -1.05 2.10
C LEU A 195 -20.87 -0.37 1.08
N MET A 196 -20.43 -0.24 -0.18
CA MET A 196 -21.24 0.37 -1.24
C MET A 196 -22.49 -0.46 -1.54
N GLU A 197 -22.40 -1.78 -1.56
CA GLU A 197 -23.54 -2.68 -1.71
C GLU A 197 -24.56 -2.48 -0.58
N THR A 198 -24.07 -2.43 0.67
CA THR A 198 -24.91 -2.21 1.85
C THR A 198 -25.65 -0.87 1.78
N LEU A 199 -24.97 0.21 1.40
CA LEU A 199 -25.56 1.54 1.30
C LEU A 199 -26.51 1.66 0.10
N ALA A 200 -26.15 1.09 -1.04
CA ALA A 200 -26.95 1.07 -2.25
C ALA A 200 -28.31 0.37 -2.03
N ALA A 201 -28.29 -0.77 -1.34
CA ALA A 201 -29.50 -1.51 -0.98
C ALA A 201 -30.44 -0.70 -0.08
N LYS A 202 -29.91 0.09 0.87
CA LYS A 202 -30.72 0.97 1.75
C LYS A 202 -31.36 2.13 0.99
N GLU A 203 -30.67 2.67 -0.01
CA GLU A 203 -31.13 3.84 -0.75
C GLU A 203 -31.86 3.49 -2.07
N GLY A 204 -31.94 2.21 -2.44
CA GLY A 204 -32.60 1.75 -3.66
C GLY A 204 -31.92 2.23 -4.95
N VAL A 205 -30.60 2.38 -4.94
CA VAL A 205 -29.79 2.79 -6.10
C VAL A 205 -28.82 1.69 -6.50
N SER A 206 -28.15 1.83 -7.65
CA SER A 206 -27.08 0.89 -8.04
C SER A 206 -25.80 1.12 -7.20
N VAL A 207 -24.98 0.08 -7.09
CA VAL A 207 -23.67 0.16 -6.40
C VAL A 207 -22.78 1.24 -7.02
N ASP A 208 -22.76 1.35 -8.35
CA ASP A 208 -21.98 2.39 -9.05
C ASP A 208 -22.49 3.80 -8.77
N GLN A 209 -23.81 3.99 -8.69
CA GLN A 209 -24.39 5.28 -8.30
C GLN A 209 -24.03 5.63 -6.85
N MET A 210 -24.07 4.65 -5.94
CA MET A 210 -23.66 4.85 -4.55
C MET A 210 -22.17 5.19 -4.46
N ALA A 211 -21.30 4.49 -5.17
CA ALA A 211 -19.86 4.75 -5.21
C ALA A 211 -19.56 6.17 -5.75
N ALA A 212 -20.23 6.60 -6.80
CA ALA A 212 -20.08 7.96 -7.33
C ALA A 212 -20.56 9.03 -6.33
N ARG A 213 -21.72 8.81 -5.68
CA ARG A 213 -22.22 9.69 -4.61
C ARG A 213 -21.24 9.74 -3.43
N PHE A 214 -20.71 8.60 -2.99
CA PHE A 214 -19.75 8.53 -1.92
C PHE A 214 -18.50 9.39 -2.22
N VAL A 215 -17.94 9.27 -3.43
CA VAL A 215 -16.77 10.07 -3.83
C VAL A 215 -17.11 11.56 -3.89
N THR A 216 -18.21 11.94 -4.50
CA THR A 216 -18.59 13.37 -4.66
C THR A 216 -18.95 14.04 -3.33
N GLN A 217 -19.45 13.29 -2.36
CA GLN A 217 -19.77 13.81 -1.02
C GLN A 217 -18.54 13.85 -0.10
N SER A 218 -17.75 12.77 -0.06
CA SER A 218 -16.60 12.65 0.84
C SER A 218 -15.35 13.32 0.28
N ARG A 219 -15.23 13.42 -1.04
CA ARG A 219 -14.08 14.02 -1.75
C ARG A 219 -14.56 14.90 -2.90
N PRO A 220 -15.23 16.03 -2.60
CA PRO A 220 -15.87 16.87 -3.61
C PRO A 220 -14.90 17.51 -4.61
N THR A 221 -13.60 17.50 -4.30
CA THR A 221 -12.55 17.99 -5.20
C THR A 221 -12.05 16.96 -6.20
N SER A 222 -12.52 15.69 -6.12
CA SER A 222 -12.09 14.63 -7.03
C SER A 222 -12.44 15.00 -8.49
N LEU A 223 -11.41 15.00 -9.33
CA LEU A 223 -11.58 15.16 -10.78
C LEU A 223 -12.02 13.86 -11.45
N LEU A 224 -11.65 12.72 -10.85
CA LEU A 224 -12.01 11.38 -11.32
C LEU A 224 -13.50 11.07 -11.10
N GLN A 225 -14.08 11.56 -10.02
CA GLN A 225 -15.49 11.41 -9.61
C GLN A 225 -15.99 9.95 -9.54
N ARG A 226 -15.07 9.00 -9.39
CA ARG A 226 -15.31 7.58 -9.14
C ARG A 226 -14.25 7.02 -8.20
N LEU A 227 -14.49 5.84 -7.66
CA LEU A 227 -13.44 5.08 -7.00
C LEU A 227 -12.35 4.71 -8.01
N ALA A 228 -11.09 4.78 -7.61
CA ALA A 228 -10.01 4.18 -8.38
C ALA A 228 -10.10 2.65 -8.28
N SER A 229 -9.59 1.92 -9.26
CA SER A 229 -9.40 0.48 -9.11
C SER A 229 -8.10 0.17 -8.34
N PRO A 230 -8.01 -0.98 -7.66
CA PRO A 230 -6.75 -1.43 -7.06
C PRO A 230 -5.61 -1.56 -8.08
N GLU A 231 -5.93 -1.90 -9.32
CA GLU A 231 -4.97 -2.01 -10.43
C GLU A 231 -4.38 -0.65 -10.83
N GLU A 232 -5.16 0.44 -10.79
CA GLU A 232 -4.65 1.79 -11.05
C GLU A 232 -3.57 2.18 -10.04
N VAL A 233 -3.75 1.81 -8.76
CA VAL A 233 -2.73 1.99 -7.72
C VAL A 233 -1.54 1.06 -7.95
N ALA A 234 -1.80 -0.23 -8.23
CA ALA A 234 -0.76 -1.22 -8.47
C ALA A 234 0.14 -0.85 -9.65
N ASN A 235 -0.40 -0.29 -10.73
CA ASN A 235 0.37 0.17 -11.89
C ASN A 235 1.43 1.20 -11.51
N MET A 236 1.10 2.18 -10.66
CA MET A 236 2.06 3.15 -10.15
C MET A 236 3.15 2.49 -9.30
N VAL A 237 2.76 1.53 -8.45
CA VAL A 237 3.73 0.81 -7.60
C VAL A 237 4.68 -0.03 -8.46
N VAL A 238 4.17 -0.76 -9.45
CA VAL A 238 4.99 -1.57 -10.37
C VAL A 238 5.97 -0.70 -11.14
N TYR A 239 5.52 0.44 -11.68
CA TYR A 239 6.41 1.42 -12.31
C TYR A 239 7.50 1.90 -11.35
N THR A 240 7.13 2.31 -10.15
CA THR A 240 8.05 2.82 -9.13
C THR A 240 9.09 1.77 -8.72
N CYS A 241 8.71 0.48 -8.73
CA CYS A 241 9.59 -0.64 -8.42
C CYS A 241 10.49 -1.07 -9.58
N SER A 242 10.27 -0.56 -10.77
CA SER A 242 11.00 -0.95 -11.98
C SER A 242 12.31 -0.17 -12.17
N LYS A 243 13.08 -0.54 -13.19
CA LYS A 243 14.23 0.25 -13.67
C LYS A 243 13.79 1.56 -14.34
N GLU A 244 12.61 1.56 -14.94
CA GLU A 244 12.00 2.72 -15.59
C GLU A 244 11.66 3.81 -14.57
N GLY A 245 11.38 3.45 -13.31
CA GLY A 245 11.14 4.35 -12.19
C GLY A 245 12.41 4.80 -11.46
N SER A 246 13.61 4.45 -11.92
CA SER A 246 14.88 4.66 -11.19
C SER A 246 15.26 6.13 -10.92
N ALA A 247 14.75 7.06 -11.71
CA ALA A 247 14.95 8.50 -11.49
C ALA A 247 13.95 9.10 -10.47
N THR A 248 12.99 8.31 -9.98
CA THR A 248 12.00 8.73 -8.98
C THR A 248 12.45 8.26 -7.61
N ASN A 249 12.89 9.21 -6.77
CA ASN A 249 13.37 8.93 -5.41
C ASN A 249 12.94 10.05 -4.45
N GLY A 250 12.44 9.69 -3.28
CA GLY A 250 11.92 10.62 -2.28
C GLY A 250 10.60 11.30 -2.66
N ALA A 251 9.88 10.77 -3.65
CA ALA A 251 8.66 11.35 -4.19
C ALA A 251 7.41 10.86 -3.44
N ALA A 252 6.37 11.71 -3.44
CA ALA A 252 5.01 11.40 -3.05
C ALA A 252 4.15 11.31 -4.32
N LEU A 253 3.95 10.09 -4.84
CA LEU A 253 3.32 9.83 -6.13
C LEU A 253 1.81 9.67 -5.99
N ARG A 254 1.06 10.56 -6.61
CA ARG A 254 -0.38 10.68 -6.45
C ARG A 254 -1.14 9.76 -7.39
N VAL A 255 -2.05 8.94 -6.83
CA VAL A 255 -3.02 8.09 -7.57
C VAL A 255 -4.39 8.30 -6.91
N GLU A 256 -4.80 9.55 -6.79
CA GLU A 256 -5.93 9.97 -5.94
C GLU A 256 -7.06 10.66 -6.71
N GLY A 257 -6.97 10.65 -8.03
CA GLY A 257 -8.03 11.17 -8.88
C GLY A 257 -8.21 12.69 -8.87
N GLY A 258 -7.16 13.45 -8.51
CA GLY A 258 -7.17 14.90 -8.50
C GLY A 258 -7.86 15.52 -7.28
N ILE A 259 -7.91 14.80 -6.15
CA ILE A 259 -8.48 15.28 -4.88
C ILE A 259 -7.63 16.42 -4.32
N LEU A 260 -6.31 16.27 -4.37
CA LEU A 260 -5.36 17.26 -3.87
C LEU A 260 -5.19 18.39 -4.87
N ARG A 261 -5.51 19.62 -4.48
CA ARG A 261 -5.45 20.81 -5.36
C ARG A 261 -4.06 21.42 -5.54
N GLY A 262 -3.07 20.98 -4.80
CA GLY A 262 -1.71 21.48 -4.91
C GLY A 262 -1.03 21.05 -6.22
N VAL A 263 -0.05 21.85 -6.69
CA VAL A 263 0.75 21.58 -7.90
C VAL A 263 2.07 20.85 -7.61
N GLY A 264 2.36 20.52 -6.35
CA GLY A 264 3.54 19.79 -5.90
C GLY A 264 3.18 18.68 -4.94
#